data_95c2f34af77cebf9fc549a368b36aa1f
#
_entry.id   95c2f34af77cebf9fc549a368b36aa1f
#
_cell.length_a   1.000
_cell.length_b   1.000
_cell.length_c   1.000
_cell.angle_alpha   90.00
_cell.angle_beta   90.00
_cell.angle_gamma   90.00
#
_symmetry.space_group_name_H-M   'P 1'
#
loop_
_entity.id
_entity.type
_entity.pdbx_description
1 polymer ?
#
loop_
_entity_poly.entity_id
_entity_poly.type
_entity_poly.pdbx_seq_one_letter_code
_entity_poly.pdbx_strand_id
1 'polypeptide(L)'
;PPGNFAIYALGDAGLSRRYISKSQLFAFANAPVTVGDTTQNITLWAYREAPATPVNGGTGNTTPRNAPDRRLRFTTNLAGTQQSLLDSLVFTFERPLRTFDSSQLSLHTDSTFTPVTAYTTTLDSARKRLALYTAWQPGTPYHLILNPEFAEDTLGFKLPRRDTLSFT
;
A
#
# COMPACT_ATOMS: atom_id res chain seq x y z
N PRO A 1 -20.26 -36.82 17.26
CA PRO A 1 -19.45 -38.01 17.05
C PRO A 1 -17.97 -37.68 17.22
N PRO A 2 -17.17 -38.55 17.83
CA PRO A 2 -15.73 -38.38 17.89
C PRO A 2 -15.12 -38.40 16.49
N GLY A 3 -14.05 -37.61 16.27
CA GLY A 3 -13.40 -37.54 14.96
C GLY A 3 -12.45 -36.37 14.83
N ASN A 4 -11.82 -36.28 13.66
CA ASN A 4 -10.93 -35.16 13.29
C ASN A 4 -11.69 -34.14 12.49
N PHE A 5 -11.63 -32.86 12.89
CA PHE A 5 -12.38 -31.76 12.29
C PHE A 5 -11.45 -30.60 11.95
N ALA A 6 -11.65 -30.03 10.78
CA ALA A 6 -11.10 -28.72 10.46
C ALA A 6 -12.02 -27.64 11.04
N ILE A 7 -11.47 -26.75 11.86
CA ILE A 7 -12.24 -25.71 12.55
C ILE A 7 -11.97 -24.36 11.90
N TYR A 8 -13.05 -23.69 11.56
CA TYR A 8 -13.06 -22.33 11.00
C TYR A 8 -14.04 -21.46 11.80
N ALA A 9 -13.69 -20.21 11.95
CA ALA A 9 -14.58 -19.18 12.50
C ALA A 9 -14.66 -18.00 11.53
N LEU A 10 -15.84 -17.47 11.33
CA LEU A 10 -16.10 -16.33 10.45
C LEU A 10 -16.93 -15.29 11.20
N GLY A 11 -16.47 -14.03 11.19
CA GLY A 11 -17.26 -12.90 11.68
C GLY A 11 -18.32 -12.52 10.64
N ASP A 12 -19.51 -13.08 10.77
CA ASP A 12 -20.59 -12.95 9.79
C ASP A 12 -21.77 -12.15 10.35
N ALA A 13 -21.70 -10.83 10.21
CA ALA A 13 -22.80 -9.94 10.62
C ALA A 13 -24.07 -10.08 9.77
N GLY A 14 -23.96 -10.67 8.57
CA GLY A 14 -25.06 -10.83 7.60
C GLY A 14 -25.65 -12.22 7.54
N LEU A 15 -25.21 -13.17 8.39
CA LEU A 15 -25.66 -14.56 8.40
C LEU A 15 -25.52 -15.30 7.05
N SER A 16 -24.63 -14.84 6.19
CA SER A 16 -24.38 -15.41 4.85
C SER A 16 -23.65 -16.75 4.90
N ARG A 17 -22.95 -17.04 6.02
CA ARG A 17 -22.08 -18.20 6.23
C ARG A 17 -21.01 -18.37 5.16
N ARG A 18 -20.63 -17.25 4.51
CA ARG A 18 -19.61 -17.20 3.46
C ARG A 18 -18.67 -16.03 3.71
N TYR A 19 -17.41 -16.22 3.38
CA TYR A 19 -16.45 -15.13 3.31
C TYR A 19 -16.71 -14.34 2.03
N ILE A 20 -17.27 -13.15 2.15
CA ILE A 20 -17.69 -12.30 1.02
C ILE A 20 -16.95 -10.96 0.98
N SER A 21 -16.20 -10.63 2.03
CA SER A 21 -15.53 -9.34 2.13
C SER A 21 -14.19 -9.46 2.87
N LYS A 22 -13.18 -8.79 2.36
CA LYS A 22 -11.85 -8.68 2.98
C LYS A 22 -11.87 -8.00 4.37
N SER A 23 -12.96 -7.33 4.69
CA SER A 23 -13.16 -6.72 6.01
C SER A 23 -13.71 -7.68 7.06
N GLN A 24 -14.16 -8.88 6.66
CA GLN A 24 -14.64 -9.89 7.60
C GLN A 24 -13.48 -10.50 8.38
N LEU A 25 -13.72 -10.74 9.67
CA LEU A 25 -12.81 -11.52 10.50
C LEU A 25 -12.96 -13.00 10.18
N PHE A 26 -11.87 -13.70 10.00
CA PHE A 26 -11.85 -15.14 9.86
C PHE A 26 -10.71 -15.73 10.70
N ALA A 27 -10.89 -16.97 11.12
CA ALA A 27 -9.88 -17.74 11.84
C ALA A 27 -9.96 -19.21 11.42
N PHE A 28 -8.85 -19.91 11.52
CA PHE A 28 -8.78 -21.34 11.27
C PHE A 28 -7.78 -22.00 12.22
N ALA A 29 -7.97 -23.27 12.50
CA ALA A 29 -6.99 -24.07 13.22
C ALA A 29 -5.90 -24.55 12.26
N ASN A 30 -4.62 -24.41 12.65
CA ASN A 30 -3.48 -24.80 11.82
C ASN A 30 -3.37 -26.31 11.58
N ALA A 31 -4.06 -27.11 12.38
CA ALA A 31 -4.12 -28.58 12.25
C ALA A 31 -5.54 -29.08 12.54
N PRO A 32 -5.94 -30.23 11.99
CA PRO A 32 -7.21 -30.85 12.36
C PRO A 32 -7.29 -31.10 13.87
N VAL A 33 -8.45 -30.83 14.44
CA VAL A 33 -8.71 -31.00 15.86
C VAL A 33 -9.44 -32.31 16.10
N THR A 34 -8.88 -33.12 16.97
CA THR A 34 -9.54 -34.39 17.40
C THR A 34 -10.54 -34.08 18.50
N VAL A 35 -11.81 -34.37 18.23
CA VAL A 35 -12.91 -34.26 19.19
C VAL A 35 -13.17 -35.64 19.79
N GLY A 36 -13.11 -35.76 21.11
CA GLY A 36 -13.39 -36.93 21.88
C GLY A 36 -14.15 -36.60 23.19
N ASP A 37 -14.20 -37.51 24.14
CA ASP A 37 -14.85 -37.29 25.44
C ASP A 37 -14.20 -36.19 26.27
N THR A 38 -12.92 -35.90 26.02
CA THR A 38 -12.15 -34.79 26.60
C THR A 38 -11.56 -33.96 25.47
N THR A 39 -12.25 -32.91 25.04
CA THR A 39 -11.74 -31.97 24.04
C THR A 39 -11.01 -30.84 24.75
N GLN A 40 -9.79 -30.56 24.34
CA GLN A 40 -8.99 -29.45 24.87
C GLN A 40 -9.53 -28.09 24.34
N ASN A 41 -9.35 -27.07 25.15
CA ASN A 41 -9.65 -25.70 24.70
C ASN A 41 -8.72 -25.29 23.54
N ILE A 42 -9.31 -24.79 22.48
CA ILE A 42 -8.59 -24.36 21.27
C ILE A 42 -8.71 -22.85 21.15
N THR A 43 -7.58 -22.19 20.99
CA THR A 43 -7.53 -20.77 20.71
C THR A 43 -7.38 -20.57 19.20
N LEU A 44 -8.32 -19.87 18.60
CA LEU A 44 -8.24 -19.43 17.20
C LEU A 44 -7.86 -17.96 17.15
N TRP A 45 -6.84 -17.64 16.36
CA TRP A 45 -6.45 -16.25 16.10
C TRP A 45 -7.25 -15.74 14.92
N ALA A 46 -8.01 -14.67 15.15
CA ALA A 46 -8.82 -14.06 14.11
C ALA A 46 -8.00 -13.02 13.32
N TYR A 47 -8.05 -13.15 12.01
CA TYR A 47 -7.39 -12.24 11.06
C TYR A 47 -8.46 -11.47 10.29
N ARG A 48 -8.06 -10.31 9.83
CA ARG A 48 -8.80 -9.53 8.83
C ARG A 48 -7.81 -9.22 7.72
N GLU A 49 -8.18 -9.49 6.48
CA GLU A 49 -7.43 -8.91 5.37
C GLU A 49 -7.55 -7.39 5.50
N ALA A 50 -6.41 -6.69 5.62
CA ALA A 50 -6.45 -5.25 5.49
C ALA A 50 -7.11 -4.96 4.13
N PRO A 51 -8.17 -4.14 4.06
CA PRO A 51 -8.64 -3.68 2.78
C PRO A 51 -7.40 -3.12 2.08
N ALA A 52 -7.21 -3.48 0.80
CA ALA A 52 -6.23 -2.81 -0.02
C ALA A 52 -6.57 -1.32 0.10
N THR A 53 -5.89 -0.64 1.00
CA THR A 53 -6.02 0.79 1.13
C THR A 53 -5.60 1.30 -0.24
N PRO A 54 -6.43 2.07 -0.96
CA PRO A 54 -5.91 2.82 -2.07
C PRO A 54 -4.69 3.50 -1.46
N VAL A 55 -3.51 3.30 -2.07
CA VAL A 55 -2.27 3.90 -1.59
C VAL A 55 -2.38 5.39 -1.90
N ASN A 56 -3.27 6.06 -1.19
CA ASN A 56 -3.16 7.48 -0.93
C ASN A 56 -1.96 7.57 -0.03
N GLY A 57 -0.84 8.00 -0.56
CA GLY A 57 0.37 8.28 0.19
C GLY A 57 0.05 9.22 1.36
N GLY A 58 -0.25 8.63 2.49
CA GLY A 58 -0.66 9.36 3.68
C GLY A 58 -1.07 8.40 4.77
N THR A 59 -0.11 7.97 5.58
CA THR A 59 -0.35 7.27 6.84
C THR A 59 -1.30 8.08 7.71
N GLY A 60 -2.48 7.49 7.95
CA GLY A 60 -3.42 8.01 8.90
C GLY A 60 -2.85 8.02 10.31
N ASN A 61 -2.40 9.19 10.73
CA ASN A 61 -2.37 9.53 12.14
C ASN A 61 -3.68 10.28 12.40
N THR A 62 -4.51 9.77 13.29
CA THR A 62 -5.71 10.45 13.79
C THR A 62 -5.31 11.68 14.59
N THR A 63 -4.97 12.74 13.91
CA THR A 63 -4.94 14.09 14.47
C THR A 63 -6.35 14.67 14.44
N PRO A 64 -6.72 15.52 15.41
CA PRO A 64 -8.07 16.10 15.51
C PRO A 64 -8.49 16.75 14.18
N ARG A 65 -9.73 16.55 13.78
CA ARG A 65 -10.37 16.90 12.49
C ARG A 65 -10.32 18.39 12.08
N ASN A 66 -9.61 19.26 12.79
CA ASN A 66 -9.65 20.71 12.60
C ASN A 66 -8.31 21.40 12.32
N ALA A 67 -7.19 20.66 12.20
CA ALA A 67 -5.95 21.27 11.73
C ALA A 67 -5.89 21.14 10.20
N PRO A 68 -5.63 22.23 9.44
CA PRO A 68 -5.42 22.13 8.00
C PRO A 68 -4.25 21.16 7.73
N ASP A 69 -4.51 20.17 6.89
CA ASP A 69 -3.48 19.18 6.53
C ASP A 69 -2.33 19.86 5.78
N ARG A 70 -1.19 19.96 6.44
CA ARG A 70 0.01 20.64 5.95
C ARG A 70 1.00 19.71 5.28
N ARG A 71 0.52 18.65 4.61
CA ARG A 71 1.36 17.67 3.94
C ARG A 71 1.26 17.82 2.43
N LEU A 72 2.36 17.52 1.74
CA LEU A 72 2.35 17.35 0.30
C LEU A 72 1.41 16.19 -0.06
N ARG A 73 0.42 16.45 -0.93
CA ARG A 73 -0.56 15.47 -1.37
C ARG A 73 -0.41 15.20 -2.86
N PHE A 74 -0.42 13.92 -3.19
CA PHE A 74 -0.41 13.44 -4.57
C PHE A 74 -1.20 12.15 -4.71
N THR A 75 -1.55 11.80 -5.93
CA THR A 75 -2.08 10.51 -6.36
C THR A 75 -1.17 9.94 -7.44
N THR A 76 -1.23 8.63 -7.64
CA THR A 76 -0.51 7.96 -8.73
C THR A 76 -1.47 7.31 -9.70
N ASN A 77 -1.00 7.01 -10.92
CA ASN A 77 -1.77 6.27 -11.93
C ASN A 77 -1.70 4.75 -11.75
N LEU A 78 -1.15 4.26 -10.63
CA LEU A 78 -1.12 2.83 -10.34
C LEU A 78 -2.54 2.24 -10.24
N ALA A 79 -2.78 1.11 -10.86
CA ALA A 79 -4.01 0.34 -10.68
C ALA A 79 -3.88 -0.56 -9.45
N GLY A 80 -4.17 -0.01 -8.26
CA GLY A 80 -3.85 -0.65 -7.00
C GLY A 80 -2.34 -0.67 -6.75
N THR A 81 -1.72 -1.84 -6.88
CA THR A 81 -0.26 -2.02 -6.80
C THR A 81 0.36 -2.40 -8.15
N GLN A 82 -0.37 -2.24 -9.26
CA GLN A 82 0.10 -2.63 -10.58
C GLN A 82 0.45 -1.42 -11.43
N GLN A 83 1.63 -1.48 -12.07
CA GLN A 83 2.10 -0.53 -13.06
C GLN A 83 1.91 -1.09 -14.46
N SER A 84 1.33 -0.31 -15.38
CA SER A 84 1.30 -0.67 -16.79
C SER A 84 2.71 -0.66 -17.38
N LEU A 85 3.10 -1.72 -18.09
CA LEU A 85 4.44 -1.85 -18.68
C LEU A 85 4.73 -0.82 -19.78
N LEU A 86 3.68 -0.30 -20.43
CA LEU A 86 3.79 0.65 -21.53
C LEU A 86 3.68 2.11 -21.08
N ASP A 87 3.29 2.35 -19.84
CA ASP A 87 3.04 3.68 -19.32
C ASP A 87 4.13 4.12 -18.33
N SER A 88 4.34 5.41 -18.23
CA SER A 88 5.14 5.99 -17.15
C SER A 88 4.38 5.94 -15.82
N LEU A 89 5.10 5.85 -14.70
CA LEU A 89 4.53 6.11 -13.39
C LEU A 89 4.32 7.61 -13.22
N VAL A 90 3.07 8.04 -13.08
CA VAL A 90 2.71 9.45 -12.98
C VAL A 90 2.22 9.80 -11.60
N PHE A 91 2.81 10.83 -11.02
CA PHE A 91 2.34 11.50 -9.81
C PHE A 91 1.52 12.73 -10.21
N THR A 92 0.33 12.86 -9.66
CA THR A 92 -0.51 14.06 -9.82
C THR A 92 -0.64 14.73 -8.46
N PHE A 93 -0.06 15.93 -8.34
CA PHE A 93 -0.05 16.72 -7.12
C PHE A 93 -1.32 17.58 -7.02
N GLU A 94 -1.86 17.69 -5.81
CA GLU A 94 -3.03 18.54 -5.54
C GLU A 94 -2.72 20.01 -5.86
N ARG A 95 -1.50 20.46 -5.55
CA ARG A 95 -0.98 21.82 -5.82
C ARG A 95 0.28 21.77 -6.68
N PRO A 96 0.58 22.84 -7.42
CA PRO A 96 1.84 22.93 -8.16
C PRO A 96 3.04 22.81 -7.20
N LEU A 97 4.09 22.17 -7.67
CA LEU A 97 5.34 22.09 -6.93
C LEU A 97 6.13 23.39 -7.04
N ARG A 98 6.62 23.92 -5.93
CA ARG A 98 7.60 24.98 -5.87
C ARG A 98 9.00 24.47 -6.19
N THR A 99 9.37 23.36 -5.56
CA THR A 99 10.66 22.69 -5.78
C THR A 99 10.46 21.21 -6.09
N PHE A 100 11.37 20.64 -6.85
CA PHE A 100 11.47 19.21 -7.12
C PHE A 100 12.95 18.86 -7.23
N ASP A 101 13.37 17.84 -6.49
CA ASP A 101 14.74 17.30 -6.50
C ASP A 101 14.69 15.80 -6.82
N SER A 102 15.08 15.44 -8.03
CA SER A 102 15.11 14.05 -8.49
C SER A 102 16.12 13.18 -7.74
N SER A 103 17.13 13.77 -7.11
CA SER A 103 18.14 13.03 -6.32
C SER A 103 17.58 12.46 -5.02
N GLN A 104 16.46 13.02 -4.55
CA GLN A 104 15.74 12.57 -3.35
C GLN A 104 14.71 11.47 -3.64
N LEU A 105 14.68 10.99 -4.90
CA LEU A 105 13.84 9.92 -5.37
C LEU A 105 14.73 8.77 -5.80
N SER A 106 14.47 7.55 -5.36
CA SER A 106 15.24 6.38 -5.76
C SER A 106 14.35 5.18 -6.03
N LEU A 107 14.57 4.55 -7.18
CA LEU A 107 13.85 3.35 -7.62
C LEU A 107 14.71 2.11 -7.36
N HIS A 108 14.09 1.07 -6.83
CA HIS A 108 14.72 -0.20 -6.51
C HIS A 108 13.88 -1.35 -7.02
N THR A 109 14.51 -2.49 -7.30
CA THR A 109 13.83 -3.76 -7.56
C THR A 109 14.06 -4.73 -6.43
N ASP A 110 13.18 -5.74 -6.35
CA ASP A 110 13.22 -6.90 -5.45
C ASP A 110 13.26 -6.58 -3.94
N SER A 111 13.25 -7.63 -3.13
CA SER A 111 13.30 -7.56 -1.67
C SER A 111 14.67 -7.14 -1.12
N THR A 112 15.72 -7.17 -1.94
CA THR A 112 17.09 -6.75 -1.57
C THR A 112 17.35 -5.27 -1.83
N PHE A 113 16.37 -4.55 -2.40
CA PHE A 113 16.47 -3.13 -2.77
C PHE A 113 17.62 -2.83 -3.73
N THR A 114 17.75 -3.67 -4.76
CA THR A 114 18.72 -3.42 -5.83
C THR A 114 18.39 -2.13 -6.58
N PRO A 115 19.29 -1.14 -6.65
CA PRO A 115 18.99 0.15 -7.25
C PRO A 115 18.82 0.05 -8.77
N VAL A 116 17.76 0.67 -9.29
CA VAL A 116 17.55 0.89 -10.71
C VAL A 116 18.07 2.28 -11.04
N THR A 117 19.10 2.37 -11.87
CA THR A 117 19.71 3.65 -12.26
C THR A 117 19.19 4.18 -13.59
N ALA A 118 18.60 3.29 -14.42
CA ALA A 118 18.12 3.61 -15.76
C ALA A 118 16.65 4.11 -15.71
N TYR A 119 16.41 5.24 -15.08
CA TYR A 119 15.12 5.92 -15.14
C TYR A 119 15.30 7.42 -15.33
N THR A 120 14.28 8.08 -15.88
CA THR A 120 14.21 9.53 -16.04
C THR A 120 12.93 10.07 -15.43
N THR A 121 12.99 11.31 -14.95
CA THR A 121 11.84 12.01 -14.42
C THR A 121 11.57 13.28 -15.21
N THR A 122 10.30 13.55 -15.49
CA THR A 122 9.87 14.76 -16.19
C THR A 122 8.73 15.42 -15.42
N LEU A 123 8.89 16.69 -15.09
CA LEU A 123 7.87 17.52 -14.47
C LEU A 123 7.19 18.36 -15.55
N ASP A 124 5.86 18.39 -15.56
CA ASP A 124 5.09 19.18 -16.52
C ASP A 124 5.25 20.69 -16.31
N SER A 125 4.85 21.49 -17.29
CA SER A 125 4.93 22.96 -17.24
C SER A 125 4.05 23.57 -16.13
N ALA A 126 2.93 22.94 -15.79
CA ALA A 126 2.06 23.34 -14.69
C ALA A 126 2.62 22.93 -13.32
N ARG A 127 3.71 22.16 -13.30
CA ARG A 127 4.37 21.61 -12.09
C ARG A 127 3.44 20.79 -11.19
N LYS A 128 2.43 20.18 -11.82
CA LYS A 128 1.43 19.34 -11.13
C LYS A 128 1.56 17.85 -11.44
N ARG A 129 2.27 17.49 -12.52
CA ARG A 129 2.43 16.11 -12.93
C ARG A 129 3.90 15.76 -13.06
N LEU A 130 4.35 14.81 -12.30
CA LEU A 130 5.69 14.24 -12.38
C LEU A 130 5.57 12.85 -13.00
N ALA A 131 6.21 12.63 -14.13
CA ALA A 131 6.28 11.33 -14.79
C ALA A 131 7.66 10.70 -14.58
N LEU A 132 7.69 9.42 -14.20
CA LEU A 132 8.89 8.60 -14.09
C LEU A 132 8.86 7.54 -15.18
N TYR A 133 9.89 7.51 -15.99
CA TYR A 133 10.06 6.60 -17.12
C TYR A 133 11.18 5.62 -16.85
N THR A 134 10.91 4.34 -17.03
CA THR A 134 11.91 3.25 -17.05
C THR A 134 11.39 2.11 -17.91
N ALA A 135 12.26 1.17 -18.26
CA ALA A 135 11.86 -0.07 -18.93
C ALA A 135 11.31 -1.06 -17.88
N TRP A 136 10.01 -0.94 -17.58
CA TRP A 136 9.35 -1.83 -16.63
C TRP A 136 9.47 -3.29 -17.04
N GLN A 137 9.81 -4.18 -16.11
CA GLN A 137 9.90 -5.61 -16.35
C GLN A 137 8.67 -6.33 -15.81
N PRO A 138 8.05 -7.23 -16.59
CA PRO A 138 6.85 -7.95 -16.15
C PRO A 138 7.13 -8.75 -14.86
N GLY A 139 6.18 -8.70 -13.91
CA GLY A 139 6.25 -9.47 -12.67
C GLY A 139 7.38 -9.08 -11.72
N THR A 140 8.08 -7.98 -12.00
CA THR A 140 9.17 -7.50 -11.14
C THR A 140 8.62 -6.58 -10.06
N PRO A 141 8.89 -6.84 -8.77
CA PRO A 141 8.52 -5.91 -7.70
C PRO A 141 9.44 -4.69 -7.73
N TYR A 142 8.83 -3.51 -7.69
CA TYR A 142 9.51 -2.23 -7.60
C TYR A 142 9.21 -1.54 -6.28
N HIS A 143 10.20 -0.83 -5.77
CA HIS A 143 10.10 0.00 -4.57
C HIS A 143 10.63 1.40 -4.89
N LEU A 144 9.73 2.35 -4.96
CA LEU A 144 10.10 3.76 -5.16
C LEU A 144 10.13 4.46 -3.81
N ILE A 145 11.31 4.94 -3.45
CA ILE A 145 11.56 5.65 -2.19
C ILE A 145 11.52 7.15 -2.46
N LEU A 146 10.71 7.85 -1.67
CA LEU A 146 10.55 9.29 -1.69
C LEU A 146 11.04 9.86 -0.37
N ASN A 147 12.12 10.63 -0.40
CA ASN A 147 12.58 11.35 0.79
C ASN A 147 11.74 12.63 1.01
N PRO A 148 11.64 13.18 2.23
CA PRO A 148 10.83 14.37 2.50
C PRO A 148 11.17 15.57 1.63
N GLU A 149 12.43 15.70 1.25
CA GLU A 149 12.94 16.82 0.46
C GLU A 149 12.76 16.66 -1.06
N PHE A 150 12.15 15.56 -1.54
CA PHE A 150 12.03 15.31 -2.98
C PHE A 150 11.15 16.36 -3.68
N ALA A 151 10.15 16.90 -2.97
CA ALA A 151 9.28 17.92 -3.53
C ALA A 151 8.63 18.77 -2.43
N GLU A 152 8.37 20.03 -2.77
CA GLU A 152 7.65 20.99 -1.94
C GLU A 152 6.61 21.72 -2.79
N ASP A 153 5.38 21.85 -2.29
CA ASP A 153 4.33 22.58 -3.00
C ASP A 153 4.45 24.11 -2.83
N THR A 154 3.59 24.85 -3.51
CA THR A 154 3.56 26.32 -3.48
C THR A 154 3.25 26.91 -2.09
N LEU A 155 2.72 26.11 -1.15
CA LEU A 155 2.47 26.51 0.24
C LEU A 155 3.61 26.09 1.19
N GLY A 156 4.68 25.47 0.68
CA GLY A 156 5.80 24.99 1.51
C GLY A 156 5.56 23.63 2.15
N PHE A 157 4.57 22.86 1.67
CA PHE A 157 4.28 21.55 2.24
C PHE A 157 5.15 20.48 1.56
N LYS A 158 5.74 19.63 2.39
CA LYS A 158 6.59 18.49 2.03
C LYS A 158 6.00 17.19 2.55
N LEU A 159 6.60 16.06 2.19
CA LEU A 159 6.32 14.80 2.88
C LEU A 159 6.76 14.92 4.34
N PRO A 160 5.95 14.48 5.30
CA PRO A 160 6.29 14.53 6.73
C PRO A 160 7.42 13.56 7.10
N ARG A 161 7.61 12.54 6.29
CA ARG A 161 8.63 11.50 6.44
C ARG A 161 8.91 10.83 5.10
N ARG A 162 9.99 10.04 5.07
CA ARG A 162 10.29 9.12 3.96
C ARG A 162 9.09 8.22 3.68
N ASP A 163 8.73 8.07 2.43
CA ASP A 163 7.65 7.19 1.95
C ASP A 163 8.19 6.17 0.95
N THR A 164 7.56 5.02 0.85
CA THR A 164 7.94 3.96 -0.09
C THR A 164 6.70 3.42 -0.78
N LEU A 165 6.65 3.57 -2.10
CA LEU A 165 5.63 3.00 -2.95
C LEU A 165 6.12 1.65 -3.47
N SER A 166 5.36 0.57 -3.17
CA SER A 166 5.66 -0.78 -3.65
C SER A 166 4.63 -1.19 -4.69
N PHE A 167 5.08 -1.66 -5.85
CA PHE A 167 4.22 -2.05 -6.98
C PHE A 167 4.92 -3.07 -7.88
N THR A 168 4.17 -3.69 -8.79
CA THR A 168 4.65 -4.66 -9.79
C THR A 168 4.10 -4.36 -11.18
#